data_3e374defd883463aa10b37f7d832eab2
#
_entry.id   3e374defd883463aa10b37f7d832eab2
#
_cell.length_a   1.000
_cell.length_b   1.000
_cell.length_c   1.000
_cell.angle_alpha   90.00
_cell.angle_beta   90.00
_cell.angle_gamma   90.00
#
_symmetry.space_group_name_H-M   'P 1'
#
loop_
_entity.id
_entity.type
_entity.pdbx_description
1 polymer ?
#
loop_
_entity_poly.entity_id
_entity_poly.type
_entity_poly.pdbx_seq_one_letter_code
_entity_poly.pdbx_strand_id
1 'polypeptide(L)'
;MKVKEALKSISLETTHPVFLLKGDDHFLQEFFIKRVLKIFFNDSSYTKTLMLPDDMSGKEIIEKLTITDLFESKKLFIIRDPQKIVGKSSADLFEICKNPNSGHLIFLIIDNWFAKQPLLQKLNPSLNQ
;
A
#
# COMPACT_ATOMS: atom_id res chain seq x y z
N MET A 1 5.28 9.56 6.09
CA MET A 1 5.55 9.05 7.47
C MET A 1 6.75 8.12 7.45
N LYS A 2 7.66 8.28 8.38
CA LYS A 2 8.79 7.37 8.53
C LYS A 2 8.33 6.11 9.27
N VAL A 3 8.99 4.98 9.01
CA VAL A 3 8.57 3.70 9.59
C VAL A 3 8.55 3.73 11.12
N LYS A 4 9.56 4.34 11.74
CA LYS A 4 9.59 4.45 13.20
C LYS A 4 8.40 5.20 13.77
N GLU A 5 8.00 6.29 13.10
CA GLU A 5 6.83 7.06 13.51
C GLU A 5 5.55 6.26 13.31
N ALA A 6 5.47 5.53 12.19
CA ALA A 6 4.33 4.67 11.91
C ALA A 6 4.17 3.58 12.96
N LEU A 7 5.27 2.96 13.38
CA LEU A 7 5.23 1.93 14.42
C LEU A 7 4.70 2.46 15.76
N LYS A 8 5.01 3.71 16.08
CA LYS A 8 4.52 4.34 17.31
C LYS A 8 3.05 4.70 17.22
N SER A 9 2.57 5.05 16.02
CA SER A 9 1.20 5.51 15.83
C SER A 9 0.21 4.39 15.55
N ILE A 10 0.69 3.20 15.19
CA ILE A 10 -0.20 2.09 14.86
C ILE A 10 -0.95 1.61 16.10
N SER A 11 -2.26 1.45 15.99
CA SER A 11 -3.10 1.01 17.07
C SER A 11 -4.32 0.26 16.53
N LEU A 12 -5.13 -0.30 17.43
CA LEU A 12 -6.38 -0.95 17.05
C LEU A 12 -7.39 0.03 16.46
N GLU A 13 -7.20 1.32 16.67
CA GLU A 13 -8.07 2.36 16.12
C GLU A 13 -7.69 2.73 14.68
N THR A 14 -6.56 2.24 14.18
CA THR A 14 -6.17 2.46 12.79
C THR A 14 -7.17 1.72 11.89
N THR A 15 -7.93 2.47 11.08
CA THR A 15 -9.01 1.90 10.30
C THR A 15 -8.75 1.92 8.79
N HIS A 16 -7.92 2.83 8.31
CA HIS A 16 -7.68 2.95 6.87
C HIS A 16 -6.60 1.95 6.43
N PRO A 17 -6.93 1.02 5.51
CA PRO A 17 -6.05 -0.10 5.18
C PRO A 17 -5.01 0.22 4.09
N VAL A 18 -4.55 1.46 3.99
CA VAL A 18 -3.55 1.86 3.01
C VAL A 18 -2.43 2.61 3.72
N PHE A 19 -1.19 2.19 3.49
CA PHE A 19 -0.02 2.75 4.15
C PHE A 19 1.03 3.15 3.13
N LEU A 20 1.63 4.32 3.33
CA LEU A 20 2.75 4.81 2.52
C LEU A 20 4.02 4.78 3.37
N LEU A 21 4.97 3.95 2.97
CA LEU A 21 6.26 3.82 3.65
C LEU A 21 7.36 4.43 2.78
N LYS A 22 8.20 5.23 3.39
CA LYS A 22 9.30 5.93 2.71
C LYS A 22 10.63 5.53 3.31
N GLY A 23 11.64 5.40 2.47
CA GLY A 23 13.01 5.11 2.90
C GLY A 23 13.44 3.74 2.48
N ASP A 24 14.67 3.38 2.83
CA ASP A 24 15.32 2.15 2.36
C ASP A 24 15.60 1.14 3.47
N ASP A 25 15.05 1.36 4.66
CA ASP A 25 15.24 0.40 5.77
C ASP A 25 14.25 -0.75 5.62
N HIS A 26 14.66 -1.77 4.89
CA HIS A 26 13.80 -2.91 4.59
C HIS A 26 13.44 -3.73 5.83
N PHE A 27 14.31 -3.78 6.81
CA PHE A 27 14.03 -4.47 8.07
C PHE A 27 12.85 -3.82 8.80
N LEU A 28 12.88 -2.49 8.94
CA LEU A 28 11.80 -1.78 9.60
C LEU A 28 10.50 -1.84 8.79
N GLN A 29 10.60 -1.82 7.46
CA GLN A 29 9.43 -1.96 6.60
C GLN A 29 8.76 -3.32 6.81
N GLU A 30 9.53 -4.40 6.82
CA GLU A 30 9.01 -5.75 7.06
C GLU A 30 8.40 -5.87 8.45
N PHE A 31 9.05 -5.29 9.45
CA PHE A 31 8.53 -5.31 10.82
C PHE A 31 7.18 -4.60 10.90
N PHE A 32 7.08 -3.44 10.26
CA PHE A 32 5.83 -2.67 10.23
C PHE A 32 4.71 -3.44 9.52
N ILE A 33 5.02 -4.02 8.37
CA ILE A 33 4.05 -4.79 7.59
C ILE A 33 3.50 -5.95 8.43
N LYS A 34 4.37 -6.69 9.09
CA LYS A 34 3.94 -7.81 9.94
C LYS A 34 3.04 -7.36 11.08
N ARG A 35 3.35 -6.22 11.68
CA ARG A 35 2.53 -5.69 12.76
C ARG A 35 1.15 -5.27 12.27
N VAL A 36 1.08 -4.61 11.13
CA VAL A 36 -0.20 -4.19 10.52
C VAL A 36 -1.01 -5.41 10.11
N LEU A 37 -0.38 -6.43 9.53
CA LEU A 37 -1.06 -7.66 9.17
C LEU A 37 -1.73 -8.30 10.36
N LYS A 38 -1.08 -8.31 11.51
CA LYS A 38 -1.65 -8.87 12.72
C LYS A 38 -2.89 -8.11 13.17
N ILE A 39 -2.86 -6.78 13.03
CA ILE A 39 -3.99 -5.94 13.42
C ILE A 39 -5.17 -6.12 12.48
N PHE A 40 -4.92 -6.12 11.16
CA PHE A 40 -6.00 -6.15 10.17
C PHE A 40 -6.51 -7.56 9.87
N PHE A 41 -5.63 -8.55 9.83
CA PHE A 41 -6.01 -9.91 9.43
C PHE A 41 -6.04 -10.90 10.59
N ASN A 42 -5.32 -10.65 11.67
CA ASN A 42 -5.38 -11.42 12.91
C ASN A 42 -5.34 -12.94 12.68
N ASP A 43 -4.25 -13.43 12.11
CA ASP A 43 -4.02 -14.86 11.82
C ASP A 43 -4.96 -15.48 10.79
N SER A 44 -5.86 -14.70 10.19
CA SER A 44 -6.66 -15.17 9.05
C SER A 44 -5.76 -15.37 7.83
N SER A 45 -6.10 -16.33 7.00
CA SER A 45 -5.37 -16.54 5.75
C SER A 45 -5.59 -15.37 4.79
N TYR A 46 -4.58 -15.06 3.99
CA TYR A 46 -4.63 -13.99 3.01
C TYR A 46 -3.70 -14.32 1.84
N THR A 47 -3.93 -13.67 0.71
CA THR A 47 -3.08 -13.78 -0.46
C THR A 47 -2.17 -12.54 -0.53
N LYS A 48 -0.88 -12.75 -0.73
CA LYS A 48 0.10 -11.66 -0.86
C LYS A 48 0.48 -11.46 -2.32
N THR A 49 0.42 -10.22 -2.80
CA THR A 49 0.80 -9.87 -4.16
C THR A 49 1.80 -8.70 -4.12
N LEU A 50 3.00 -8.93 -4.62
CA LEU A 50 4.01 -7.89 -4.80
C LEU A 50 3.92 -7.38 -6.23
N MET A 51 3.81 -6.07 -6.39
CA MET A 51 3.68 -5.45 -7.71
C MET A 51 4.77 -4.42 -7.93
N LEU A 52 5.44 -4.53 -9.08
CA LEU A 52 6.54 -3.67 -9.46
C LEU A 52 6.21 -3.00 -10.79
N PRO A 53 6.13 -1.66 -10.85
CA PRO A 53 5.80 -0.98 -12.12
C PRO A 53 6.80 -1.23 -13.25
N ASP A 54 8.03 -1.66 -12.93
CA ASP A 54 9.01 -2.04 -13.95
C ASP A 54 8.67 -3.38 -14.61
N ASP A 55 7.93 -4.24 -13.93
CA ASP A 55 7.57 -5.58 -14.40
C ASP A 55 6.12 -5.69 -14.89
N MET A 56 5.28 -4.73 -14.53
CA MET A 56 3.86 -4.75 -14.82
C MET A 56 3.40 -3.38 -15.30
N SER A 57 2.47 -3.35 -16.26
CA SER A 57 1.86 -2.08 -16.66
C SER A 57 0.99 -1.53 -15.53
N GLY A 58 0.79 -0.21 -15.55
CA GLY A 58 -0.14 0.42 -14.60
C GLY A 58 -1.53 -0.17 -14.69
N LYS A 59 -1.98 -0.47 -15.92
CA LYS A 59 -3.30 -1.09 -16.12
C LYS A 59 -3.41 -2.44 -15.43
N GLU A 60 -2.37 -3.27 -15.51
CA GLU A 60 -2.35 -4.57 -14.84
C GLU A 60 -2.41 -4.42 -13.33
N ILE A 61 -1.69 -3.45 -12.79
CA ILE A 61 -1.70 -3.18 -11.35
C ILE A 61 -3.10 -2.79 -10.89
N ILE A 62 -3.76 -1.90 -11.62
CA ILE A 62 -5.11 -1.46 -11.29
C ILE A 62 -6.09 -2.63 -11.39
N GLU A 63 -5.97 -3.46 -12.41
CA GLU A 63 -6.83 -4.64 -12.55
C GLU A 63 -6.71 -5.57 -11.34
N LYS A 64 -5.49 -5.83 -10.88
CA LYS A 64 -5.29 -6.70 -9.71
C LYS A 64 -5.90 -6.12 -8.43
N LEU A 65 -5.85 -4.80 -8.29
CA LEU A 65 -6.41 -4.13 -7.12
C LEU A 65 -7.93 -4.07 -7.14
N THR A 66 -8.56 -4.27 -8.29
CA THR A 66 -10.02 -4.15 -8.44
C THR A 66 -10.73 -5.49 -8.61
N ILE A 67 -10.00 -6.57 -8.91
CA ILE A 67 -10.59 -7.89 -9.07
C ILE A 67 -11.09 -8.38 -7.71
N THR A 68 -12.32 -8.89 -7.69
CA THR A 68 -12.86 -9.57 -6.50
C THR A 68 -12.66 -11.08 -6.65
N ASP A 69 -12.38 -11.74 -5.54
CA ASP A 69 -12.13 -13.18 -5.51
C ASP A 69 -13.15 -13.85 -4.59
N LEU A 70 -13.86 -14.83 -5.11
CA LEU A 70 -14.87 -15.54 -4.35
C LEU A 70 -14.29 -16.44 -3.25
N PHE A 71 -13.02 -16.84 -3.40
CA PHE A 71 -12.40 -17.82 -2.51
C PHE A 71 -11.46 -17.17 -1.49
N GLU A 72 -10.89 -16.01 -1.81
CA GLU A 72 -9.97 -15.32 -0.92
C GLU A 72 -10.30 -13.84 -0.90
N SER A 73 -10.97 -13.41 0.17
CA SER A 73 -11.38 -12.01 0.32
C SER A 73 -10.31 -11.14 0.96
N LYS A 74 -9.36 -11.74 1.68
CA LYS A 74 -8.31 -11.00 2.36
C LYS A 74 -7.05 -11.00 1.52
N LYS A 75 -6.62 -9.82 1.09
CA LYS A 75 -5.47 -9.67 0.19
C LYS A 75 -4.53 -8.60 0.69
N LEU A 76 -3.25 -8.93 0.67
CA LEU A 76 -2.18 -7.98 0.95
C LEU A 76 -1.54 -7.59 -0.38
N PHE A 77 -1.53 -6.30 -0.69
CA PHE A 77 -0.85 -5.77 -1.87
C PHE A 77 0.33 -4.92 -1.43
N ILE A 78 1.48 -5.18 -2.02
CA ILE A 78 2.68 -4.38 -1.81
C ILE A 78 3.08 -3.82 -3.16
N ILE A 79 3.05 -2.49 -3.30
CA ILE A 79 3.45 -1.82 -4.53
C ILE A 79 4.72 -1.04 -4.23
N ARG A 80 5.84 -1.45 -4.84
CA ARG A 80 7.10 -0.73 -4.72
C ARG A 80 7.21 0.30 -5.83
N ASP A 81 7.72 1.46 -5.49
CA ASP A 81 7.93 2.57 -6.41
C ASP A 81 6.65 2.99 -7.13
N PRO A 82 5.56 3.24 -6.39
CA PRO A 82 4.29 3.63 -7.00
C PRO A 82 4.38 4.94 -7.78
N GLN A 83 5.40 5.75 -7.52
CA GLN A 83 5.61 7.00 -8.25
C GLN A 83 5.90 6.77 -9.73
N LYS A 84 6.28 5.56 -10.11
CA LYS A 84 6.50 5.21 -11.53
C LYS A 84 5.21 4.96 -12.28
N ILE A 85 4.10 4.80 -11.59
CA ILE A 85 2.78 4.67 -12.19
C ILE A 85 2.31 6.06 -12.60
N VAL A 86 1.98 6.25 -13.90
CA VAL A 86 1.67 7.57 -14.44
C VAL A 86 0.34 7.56 -15.19
N GLY A 87 -0.14 8.76 -15.53
CA GLY A 87 -1.34 8.93 -16.35
C GLY A 87 -2.61 8.47 -15.65
N LYS A 88 -3.51 7.85 -16.40
CA LYS A 88 -4.79 7.39 -15.90
C LYS A 88 -4.63 6.38 -14.78
N SER A 89 -3.64 5.49 -14.88
CA SER A 89 -3.40 4.48 -13.85
C SER A 89 -3.03 5.11 -12.52
N SER A 90 -2.29 6.23 -12.53
CA SER A 90 -1.98 6.97 -11.33
C SER A 90 -3.24 7.53 -10.67
N ALA A 91 -4.14 8.12 -11.46
CA ALA A 91 -5.41 8.64 -10.95
C ALA A 91 -6.28 7.51 -10.39
N ASP A 92 -6.33 6.37 -11.09
CA ASP A 92 -7.09 5.22 -10.64
C ASP A 92 -6.54 4.67 -9.31
N LEU A 93 -5.21 4.61 -9.18
CA LEU A 93 -4.58 4.17 -7.94
C LEU A 93 -4.96 5.09 -6.77
N PHE A 94 -4.96 6.39 -7.00
CA PHE A 94 -5.35 7.36 -5.98
C PHE A 94 -6.78 7.10 -5.50
N GLU A 95 -7.71 6.87 -6.44
CA GLU A 95 -9.10 6.59 -6.09
C GLU A 95 -9.24 5.28 -5.32
N ILE A 96 -8.50 4.24 -5.71
CA ILE A 96 -8.51 2.96 -5.00
C ILE A 96 -7.99 3.14 -3.58
N CYS A 97 -6.92 3.93 -3.39
CA CYS A 97 -6.37 4.18 -2.07
C CYS A 97 -7.34 4.94 -1.16
N LYS A 98 -8.20 5.76 -1.73
CA LYS A 98 -9.25 6.45 -0.96
C LYS A 98 -10.34 5.49 -0.53
N ASN A 99 -10.70 4.54 -1.38
CA ASN A 99 -11.79 3.59 -1.15
C ASN A 99 -11.36 2.18 -1.57
N PRO A 100 -10.47 1.53 -0.82
CA PRO A 100 -10.04 0.19 -1.18
C PRO A 100 -11.15 -0.84 -1.00
N ASN A 101 -11.07 -1.94 -1.74
CA ASN A 101 -12.03 -3.01 -1.59
C ASN A 101 -11.95 -3.60 -0.18
N SER A 102 -13.10 -4.06 0.31
CA SER A 102 -13.17 -4.69 1.62
C SER A 102 -12.20 -5.89 1.68
N GLY A 103 -11.45 -5.98 2.77
CA GLY A 103 -10.49 -7.06 2.96
C GLY A 103 -9.13 -6.82 2.30
N HIS A 104 -8.95 -5.74 1.55
CA HIS A 104 -7.67 -5.41 0.94
C HIS A 104 -6.84 -4.54 1.86
N LEU A 105 -5.56 -4.89 1.98
CA LEU A 105 -4.56 -4.12 2.72
C LEU A 105 -3.46 -3.75 1.74
N ILE A 106 -3.16 -2.46 1.61
CA ILE A 106 -2.27 -1.95 0.58
C ILE A 106 -1.10 -1.20 1.20
N PHE A 107 0.11 -1.60 0.83
CA PHE A 107 1.34 -0.89 1.20
C PHE A 107 1.97 -0.31 -0.06
N LEU A 108 2.21 0.99 -0.04
CA LEU A 108 2.94 1.71 -1.07
C LEU A 108 4.32 2.01 -0.51
N ILE A 109 5.37 1.46 -1.11
CA ILE A 109 6.73 1.58 -0.59
C ILE A 109 7.61 2.35 -1.57
N ILE A 110 8.23 3.42 -1.10
CA ILE A 110 9.08 4.27 -1.91
C ILE A 110 10.49 4.24 -1.31
N ASP A 111 11.41 3.58 -2.00
CA ASP A 111 12.80 3.50 -1.55
C ASP A 111 13.51 4.83 -1.77
N ASN A 112 13.21 5.54 -2.86
CA ASN A 112 13.74 6.88 -3.13
C ASN A 112 12.67 7.92 -2.84
N TRP A 113 12.55 8.32 -1.59
CA TRP A 113 11.51 9.23 -1.16
C TRP A 113 11.77 10.69 -1.54
N PHE A 114 12.90 11.00 -2.15
CA PHE A 114 13.16 12.33 -2.71
C PHE A 114 12.43 12.57 -4.02
N ALA A 115 11.91 11.52 -4.66
CA ALA A 115 11.18 11.67 -5.91
C ALA A 115 9.94 12.55 -5.70
N LYS A 116 9.78 13.57 -6.54
CA LYS A 116 8.59 14.42 -6.52
C LYS A 116 7.61 13.90 -7.55
N GLN A 117 6.47 13.41 -7.08
CA GLN A 117 5.43 12.86 -7.96
C GLN A 117 4.07 13.41 -7.53
N PRO A 118 3.21 13.79 -8.48
CA PRO A 118 1.88 14.30 -8.12
C PRO A 118 1.07 13.32 -7.28
N LEU A 119 1.17 12.02 -7.59
CA LEU A 119 0.47 11.00 -6.81
C LEU A 119 0.91 11.01 -5.35
N LEU A 120 2.22 11.11 -5.10
CA LEU A 120 2.74 11.10 -3.74
C LEU A 120 2.28 12.32 -2.96
N GLN A 121 2.23 13.48 -3.60
CA GLN A 121 1.75 14.70 -2.97
C GLN A 121 0.28 14.57 -2.59
N LYS A 122 -0.52 13.93 -3.43
CA LYS A 122 -1.94 13.69 -3.16
C LYS A 122 -2.15 12.69 -2.03
N LEU A 123 -1.31 11.66 -1.96
CA LEU A 123 -1.46 10.61 -0.96
C LEU A 123 -0.95 11.00 0.41
N ASN A 124 0.08 11.85 0.48
CA ASN A 124 0.70 12.24 1.74
C ASN A 124 -0.28 12.75 2.79
N PRO A 125 -1.22 13.67 2.46
CA PRO A 125 -2.16 14.15 3.48
C PRO A 125 -3.04 13.06 4.06
N SER A 126 -3.28 11.98 3.29
CA SER A 126 -4.15 10.89 3.70
C SER A 126 -3.42 9.76 4.41
N LEU A 127 -2.20 9.47 4.01
CA LEU A 127 -1.49 8.26 4.41
C LEU A 127 -0.24 8.51 5.25
N ASN A 128 0.38 9.67 5.09
CA ASN A 128 1.66 9.97 5.73
C ASN A 128 1.44 10.90 6.92
N GLN A 129 0.77 10.38 7.89
CA GLN A 129 0.42 11.14 9.09
C GLN A 129 1.61 11.40 10.00
#